data_6d17cedc5b42ec7a8d991aafcd278b70
#
_entry.id   6d17cedc5b42ec7a8d991aafcd278b70
#
_cell.length_a   1.000
_cell.length_b   1.000
_cell.length_c   1.000
_cell.angle_alpha   90.00
_cell.angle_beta   90.00
_cell.angle_gamma   90.00
#
_symmetry.space_group_name_H-M   'P 1'
#
loop_
_entity.id
_entity.type
_entity.pdbx_description
1 polymer ?
#
loop_
_entity_poly.entity_id
_entity_poly.type
_entity_poly.pdbx_seq_one_letter_code
_entity_poly.pdbx_strand_id
1 'polypeptide(L)'
;VEGSSVRLGADGVPCPAALVQAAAPGQQLLLDDGKLLVQVTQALPEALVCTVVRGGTLQSRKSIAAPGLAVPSPTLTEEDLQNLKIAKQCGVTGVMLPFVRGKADILALRHALEEAGAADIRIFAKIENMTGVRALPEFIHLVDEVVIARGDLGNAMPLWELPRCQKQL
;
A
#
# COMPACT_ATOMS: atom_id res chain seq x y z
N VAL A 1 -22.50 -4.46 -10.57
CA VAL A 1 -23.80 -3.93 -10.12
C VAL A 1 -23.94 -4.19 -8.62
N GLU A 2 -24.52 -3.25 -7.89
CA GLU A 2 -24.75 -3.41 -6.45
C GLU A 2 -25.61 -4.63 -6.14
N GLY A 3 -25.29 -5.34 -5.05
CA GLY A 3 -25.91 -6.60 -4.66
C GLY A 3 -25.46 -7.84 -5.45
N SER A 4 -24.73 -7.66 -6.56
CA SER A 4 -24.21 -8.80 -7.30
C SER A 4 -23.02 -9.45 -6.59
N SER A 5 -22.76 -10.72 -6.92
CA SER A 5 -21.57 -11.43 -6.45
C SER A 5 -20.41 -11.20 -7.42
N VAL A 6 -19.21 -11.07 -6.87
CA VAL A 6 -17.95 -11.00 -7.62
C VAL A 6 -16.91 -11.89 -6.95
N ARG A 7 -16.10 -12.56 -7.76
CA ARG A 7 -14.99 -13.39 -7.29
C ARG A 7 -13.66 -12.65 -7.52
N LEU A 8 -12.81 -12.59 -6.49
CA LEU A 8 -11.46 -12.05 -6.53
C LEU A 8 -10.47 -13.20 -6.33
N GLY A 9 -9.44 -13.30 -7.14
CA GLY A 9 -8.43 -14.36 -7.08
C GLY A 9 -8.23 -15.07 -8.40
N ALA A 10 -7.78 -16.33 -8.38
CA ALA A 10 -7.33 -17.06 -9.56
C ALA A 10 -8.38 -17.16 -10.69
N ASP A 11 -9.65 -17.42 -10.36
CA ASP A 11 -10.73 -17.62 -11.32
C ASP A 11 -11.68 -16.41 -11.42
N GLY A 12 -11.20 -15.22 -11.12
CA GLY A 12 -12.03 -14.00 -11.09
C GLY A 12 -11.24 -12.76 -11.42
N VAL A 13 -11.59 -11.66 -10.80
CA VAL A 13 -10.79 -10.44 -10.87
C VAL A 13 -9.46 -10.70 -10.17
N PRO A 14 -8.30 -10.48 -10.83
CA PRO A 14 -6.99 -10.72 -10.24
C PRO A 14 -6.82 -9.98 -8.89
N CYS A 15 -6.32 -10.70 -7.90
CA CYS A 15 -6.13 -10.20 -6.54
C CYS A 15 -4.83 -10.80 -5.97
N PRO A 16 -4.01 -10.04 -5.23
CA PRO A 16 -2.80 -10.56 -4.60
C PRO A 16 -3.09 -11.76 -3.69
N ALA A 17 -2.33 -12.84 -3.84
CA ALA A 17 -2.52 -14.07 -3.05
C ALA A 17 -2.46 -13.80 -1.54
N ALA A 18 -1.55 -12.92 -1.10
CA ALA A 18 -1.44 -12.53 0.30
C ALA A 18 -2.72 -11.88 0.85
N LEU A 19 -3.43 -11.09 0.01
CA LEU A 19 -4.72 -10.52 0.40
C LEU A 19 -5.81 -11.60 0.48
N VAL A 20 -5.82 -12.53 -0.48
CA VAL A 20 -6.77 -13.67 -0.47
C VAL A 20 -6.62 -14.50 0.80
N GLN A 21 -5.38 -14.77 1.21
CA GLN A 21 -5.05 -15.55 2.41
C GLN A 21 -5.36 -14.82 3.72
N ALA A 22 -5.24 -13.48 3.74
CA ALA A 22 -5.40 -12.68 4.94
C ALA A 22 -6.87 -12.25 5.19
N ALA A 23 -7.68 -12.14 4.13
CA ALA A 23 -9.03 -11.63 4.23
C ALA A 23 -10.02 -12.71 4.76
N ALA A 24 -10.99 -12.27 5.56
CA ALA A 24 -12.02 -13.12 6.15
C ALA A 24 -13.42 -12.60 5.78
N PRO A 25 -14.47 -13.44 5.93
CA PRO A 25 -15.85 -12.99 5.77
C PRO A 25 -16.15 -11.77 6.64
N GLY A 26 -16.86 -10.79 6.07
CA GLY A 26 -17.14 -9.49 6.69
C GLY A 26 -16.14 -8.41 6.35
N GLN A 27 -14.91 -8.75 5.88
CA GLN A 27 -13.91 -7.77 5.47
C GLN A 27 -14.41 -6.94 4.28
N GLN A 28 -14.26 -5.63 4.37
CA GLN A 28 -14.48 -4.71 3.27
C GLN A 28 -13.20 -4.52 2.45
N LEU A 29 -13.34 -4.50 1.12
CA LEU A 29 -12.28 -4.23 0.18
C LEU A 29 -12.68 -3.04 -0.70
N LEU A 30 -11.78 -2.07 -0.79
CA LEU A 30 -11.92 -0.89 -1.64
C LEU A 30 -11.16 -1.12 -2.95
N LEU A 31 -11.80 -0.87 -4.08
CA LEU A 31 -11.20 -1.00 -5.40
C LEU A 31 -11.22 0.37 -6.10
N ASP A 32 -10.23 0.62 -6.99
CA ASP A 32 -10.08 1.87 -7.74
C ASP A 32 -10.16 3.10 -6.82
N ASP A 33 -9.20 3.18 -5.88
CA ASP A 33 -9.07 4.28 -4.91
C ASP A 33 -10.35 4.55 -4.10
N GLY A 34 -11.08 3.48 -3.78
CA GLY A 34 -12.30 3.53 -3.00
C GLY A 34 -13.57 3.85 -3.79
N LYS A 35 -13.52 3.95 -5.11
CA LYS A 35 -14.73 4.18 -5.94
C LYS A 35 -15.70 3.02 -5.87
N LEU A 36 -15.17 1.78 -5.81
CA LEU A 36 -15.97 0.57 -5.63
C LEU A 36 -15.71 -0.02 -4.25
N LEU A 37 -16.75 -0.61 -3.68
CA LEU A 37 -16.69 -1.28 -2.39
C LEU A 37 -17.30 -2.68 -2.51
N VAL A 38 -16.56 -3.68 -2.08
CA VAL A 38 -17.05 -5.05 -1.97
C VAL A 38 -16.87 -5.57 -0.55
N GLN A 39 -17.73 -6.46 -0.13
CA GLN A 39 -17.64 -7.14 1.16
C GLN A 39 -17.42 -8.63 0.95
N VAL A 40 -16.41 -9.19 1.59
CA VAL A 40 -16.11 -10.62 1.55
C VAL A 40 -17.25 -11.37 2.24
N THR A 41 -17.86 -12.30 1.53
CA THR A 41 -18.91 -13.20 2.05
C THR A 41 -18.36 -14.61 2.30
N GLN A 42 -17.35 -15.02 1.50
CA GLN A 42 -16.68 -16.31 1.69
C GLN A 42 -15.19 -16.20 1.32
N ALA A 43 -14.32 -16.75 2.16
CA ALA A 43 -12.92 -16.92 1.88
C ALA A 43 -12.65 -18.37 1.46
N LEU A 44 -12.05 -18.56 0.30
CA LEU A 44 -11.62 -19.83 -0.27
C LEU A 44 -10.08 -19.87 -0.33
N PRO A 45 -9.45 -21.03 -0.48
CA PRO A 45 -7.98 -21.11 -0.50
C PRO A 45 -7.30 -20.18 -1.52
N GLU A 46 -7.89 -19.99 -2.69
CA GLU A 46 -7.31 -19.22 -3.79
C GLU A 46 -8.21 -18.08 -4.29
N ALA A 47 -9.32 -17.81 -3.62
CA ALA A 47 -10.26 -16.78 -4.03
C ALA A 47 -11.10 -16.25 -2.87
N LEU A 48 -11.61 -15.03 -3.03
CA LEU A 48 -12.63 -14.44 -2.17
C LEU A 48 -13.93 -14.31 -2.97
N VAL A 49 -15.04 -14.74 -2.39
CA VAL A 49 -16.38 -14.42 -2.90
C VAL A 49 -16.85 -13.18 -2.16
N CYS A 50 -17.25 -12.17 -2.91
CA CYS A 50 -17.63 -10.87 -2.37
C CYS A 50 -19.01 -10.45 -2.89
N THR A 51 -19.75 -9.70 -2.08
CA THR A 51 -20.92 -8.95 -2.54
C THR A 51 -20.52 -7.51 -2.85
N VAL A 52 -20.99 -6.98 -3.97
CA VAL A 52 -20.77 -5.59 -4.35
C VAL A 52 -21.67 -4.68 -3.51
N VAL A 53 -21.06 -3.86 -2.64
CA VAL A 53 -21.75 -2.90 -1.77
C VAL A 53 -21.93 -1.56 -2.49
N ARG A 54 -20.87 -1.10 -3.18
CA ARG A 54 -20.91 0.08 -4.06
C ARG A 54 -20.34 -0.32 -5.42
N GLY A 55 -21.20 -0.26 -6.44
CA GLY A 55 -20.90 -0.68 -7.79
C GLY A 55 -20.23 0.38 -8.64
N GLY A 56 -19.87 0.00 -9.86
CA GLY A 56 -19.23 0.85 -10.86
C GLY A 56 -18.52 0.03 -11.91
N THR A 57 -17.73 0.68 -12.76
CA THR A 57 -16.89 0.03 -13.77
C THR A 57 -15.48 -0.13 -13.24
N LEU A 58 -15.03 -1.38 -13.08
CA LEU A 58 -13.65 -1.70 -12.73
C LEU A 58 -12.81 -1.83 -14.00
N GLN A 59 -11.75 -1.06 -14.09
CA GLN A 59 -10.76 -1.14 -15.16
C GLN A 59 -9.56 -1.98 -14.71
N SER A 60 -8.71 -2.40 -15.67
CA SER A 60 -7.47 -3.11 -15.39
C SER A 60 -6.48 -2.25 -14.60
N ARG A 61 -5.62 -2.91 -13.80
CA ARG A 61 -4.53 -2.29 -13.04
C ARG A 61 -4.98 -1.23 -12.03
N LYS A 62 -6.15 -1.43 -11.42
CA LYS A 62 -6.67 -0.57 -10.37
C LYS A 62 -6.25 -1.07 -9.00
N SER A 63 -6.12 -0.12 -8.07
CA SER A 63 -5.76 -0.37 -6.68
C SER A 63 -6.77 -1.26 -5.98
N ILE A 64 -6.30 -2.05 -5.02
CA ILE A 64 -7.12 -2.74 -4.04
C ILE A 64 -6.59 -2.43 -2.64
N ALA A 65 -7.47 -2.01 -1.74
CA ALA A 65 -7.15 -1.74 -0.35
C ALA A 65 -8.09 -2.53 0.57
N ALA A 66 -7.57 -2.99 1.68
CA ALA A 66 -8.31 -3.70 2.72
C ALA A 66 -8.16 -2.93 4.05
N PRO A 67 -9.03 -1.95 4.33
CA PRO A 67 -8.94 -1.14 5.54
C PRO A 67 -8.92 -2.01 6.80
N GLY A 68 -7.99 -1.75 7.70
CA GLY A 68 -7.85 -2.49 8.96
C GLY A 68 -7.19 -3.87 8.83
N LEU A 69 -6.86 -4.34 7.62
CA LEU A 69 -6.20 -5.62 7.40
C LEU A 69 -4.70 -5.42 7.13
N ALA A 70 -3.85 -6.06 7.93
CA ALA A 70 -2.42 -6.11 7.68
C ALA A 70 -2.11 -7.23 6.67
N VAL A 71 -1.83 -6.86 5.42
CA VAL A 71 -1.42 -7.82 4.39
C VAL A 71 0.11 -7.85 4.37
N PRO A 72 0.74 -9.03 4.60
CA PRO A 72 2.18 -9.17 4.49
C PRO A 72 2.65 -8.83 3.08
N SER A 73 3.58 -7.92 2.98
CA SER A 73 4.24 -7.56 1.72
C SER A 73 5.70 -7.22 1.99
N PRO A 74 6.63 -7.59 1.10
CA PRO A 74 8.01 -7.15 1.22
C PRO A 74 8.07 -5.61 1.10
N THR A 75 9.06 -5.01 1.73
CA THR A 75 9.32 -3.57 1.61
C THR A 75 9.80 -3.21 0.21
N LEU A 76 10.67 -4.03 -0.35
CA LEU A 76 11.22 -3.91 -1.70
C LEU A 76 10.95 -5.21 -2.46
N THR A 77 10.56 -5.08 -3.71
CA THR A 77 10.45 -6.21 -4.63
C THR A 77 11.82 -6.52 -5.25
N GLU A 78 11.95 -7.68 -5.88
CA GLU A 78 13.16 -8.02 -6.64
C GLU A 78 13.41 -7.00 -7.77
N GLU A 79 12.35 -6.52 -8.41
CA GLU A 79 12.45 -5.46 -9.44
C GLU A 79 12.98 -4.15 -8.85
N ASP A 80 12.52 -3.76 -7.65
CA ASP A 80 13.05 -2.57 -6.95
C ASP A 80 14.55 -2.71 -6.69
N LEU A 81 14.98 -3.87 -6.19
CA LEU A 81 16.41 -4.15 -5.94
C LEU A 81 17.25 -4.08 -7.23
N GLN A 82 16.76 -4.59 -8.36
CA GLN A 82 17.45 -4.46 -9.65
C GLN A 82 17.52 -3.01 -10.12
N ASN A 83 16.43 -2.25 -9.96
CA ASN A 83 16.37 -0.83 -10.33
C ASN A 83 17.34 0.01 -9.48
N LEU A 84 17.48 -0.27 -8.18
CA LEU A 84 18.42 0.43 -7.32
C LEU A 84 19.88 0.25 -7.77
N LYS A 85 20.27 -0.92 -8.29
CA LYS A 85 21.64 -1.17 -8.79
C LYS A 85 22.08 -0.24 -9.91
N ILE A 86 21.13 0.23 -10.72
CA ILE A 86 21.42 1.14 -11.85
C ILE A 86 21.02 2.59 -11.57
N ALA A 87 20.36 2.86 -10.43
CA ALA A 87 19.80 4.16 -10.13
C ALA A 87 20.81 5.30 -10.23
N LYS A 88 21.98 5.14 -9.63
CA LYS A 88 23.05 6.16 -9.67
C LYS A 88 23.58 6.39 -11.07
N GLN A 89 23.75 5.33 -11.88
CA GLN A 89 24.20 5.42 -13.27
C GLN A 89 23.17 6.15 -14.14
N CYS A 90 21.89 6.03 -13.81
CA CYS A 90 20.78 6.71 -14.46
C CYS A 90 20.56 8.15 -13.95
N GLY A 91 21.40 8.66 -13.05
CA GLY A 91 21.29 10.02 -12.51
C GLY A 91 20.16 10.21 -11.50
N VAL A 92 19.67 9.14 -10.89
CA VAL A 92 18.66 9.21 -9.83
C VAL A 92 19.27 9.83 -8.58
N THR A 93 18.64 10.89 -8.06
CA THR A 93 19.11 11.65 -6.88
C THR A 93 18.19 11.48 -5.67
N GLY A 94 17.04 10.85 -5.85
CA GLY A 94 16.09 10.56 -4.78
C GLY A 94 15.19 9.39 -5.13
N VAL A 95 14.83 8.60 -4.14
CA VAL A 95 13.89 7.48 -4.26
C VAL A 95 12.75 7.66 -3.28
N MET A 96 11.54 7.34 -3.72
CA MET A 96 10.34 7.42 -2.88
C MET A 96 9.92 6.01 -2.49
N LEU A 97 9.86 5.74 -1.18
CA LEU A 97 9.36 4.48 -0.64
C LEU A 97 7.86 4.61 -0.35
N PRO A 98 6.99 3.92 -1.10
CA PRO A 98 5.56 3.92 -0.82
C PRO A 98 5.23 3.00 0.38
N PHE A 99 4.02 3.16 0.92
CA PHE A 99 3.44 2.29 1.95
C PHE A 99 4.31 2.08 3.20
N VAL A 100 5.12 3.05 3.58
CA VAL A 100 5.99 2.94 4.78
C VAL A 100 5.14 2.60 6.00
N ARG A 101 5.53 1.54 6.72
CA ARG A 101 4.85 1.03 7.91
C ARG A 101 5.65 1.33 9.18
N GLY A 102 6.97 1.56 9.06
CA GLY A 102 7.83 1.82 10.20
C GLY A 102 9.31 1.87 9.85
N LYS A 103 10.12 1.98 10.89
CA LYS A 103 11.58 2.08 10.80
C LYS A 103 12.23 0.95 10.00
N ALA A 104 11.72 -0.27 10.11
CA ALA A 104 12.29 -1.43 9.40
C ALA A 104 12.25 -1.26 7.88
N ASP A 105 11.17 -0.66 7.33
CA ASP A 105 11.05 -0.41 5.90
C ASP A 105 12.11 0.59 5.42
N ILE A 106 12.37 1.65 6.19
CA ILE A 106 13.40 2.66 5.86
C ILE A 106 14.80 2.04 5.91
N LEU A 107 15.08 1.23 6.94
CA LEU A 107 16.37 0.56 7.06
C LEU A 107 16.61 -0.45 5.93
N ALA A 108 15.58 -1.17 5.49
CA ALA A 108 15.66 -2.08 4.36
C ALA A 108 16.03 -1.34 3.06
N LEU A 109 15.39 -0.19 2.79
CA LEU A 109 15.73 0.63 1.62
C LEU A 109 17.14 1.21 1.73
N ARG A 110 17.53 1.72 2.91
CA ARG A 110 18.86 2.28 3.13
C ARG A 110 19.96 1.24 2.90
N HIS A 111 19.78 0.03 3.43
CA HIS A 111 20.69 -1.09 3.21
C HIS A 111 20.80 -1.45 1.72
N ALA A 112 19.67 -1.54 1.01
CA ALA A 112 19.67 -1.82 -0.42
C ALA A 112 20.39 -0.73 -1.24
N LEU A 113 20.26 0.56 -0.86
CA LEU A 113 21.00 1.66 -1.46
C LEU A 113 22.52 1.56 -1.19
N GLU A 114 22.90 1.18 0.03
CA GLU A 114 24.31 0.96 0.39
C GLU A 114 24.92 -0.17 -0.43
N GLU A 115 24.23 -1.31 -0.53
CA GLU A 115 24.66 -2.47 -1.35
C GLU A 115 24.76 -2.11 -2.85
N ALA A 116 23.91 -1.21 -3.33
CA ALA A 116 23.95 -0.70 -4.71
C ALA A 116 25.02 0.37 -4.95
N GLY A 117 25.80 0.78 -3.93
CA GLY A 117 26.78 1.88 -4.02
C GLY A 117 26.12 3.25 -4.23
N ALA A 118 24.90 3.43 -3.76
CA ALA A 118 24.02 4.57 -3.97
C ALA A 118 23.56 5.20 -2.65
N ALA A 119 24.36 5.10 -1.58
CA ALA A 119 24.04 5.60 -0.24
C ALA A 119 23.79 7.13 -0.18
N ASP A 120 24.22 7.87 -1.18
CA ASP A 120 24.02 9.31 -1.33
C ASP A 120 22.66 9.69 -1.94
N ILE A 121 21.87 8.72 -2.41
CA ILE A 121 20.51 8.95 -2.92
C ILE A 121 19.57 9.26 -1.75
N ARG A 122 18.81 10.36 -1.88
CA ARG A 122 17.84 10.81 -0.85
C ARG A 122 16.65 9.87 -0.76
N ILE A 123 16.14 9.68 0.46
CA ILE A 123 14.98 8.84 0.76
C ILE A 123 13.79 9.73 1.08
N PHE A 124 12.71 9.55 0.30
CA PHE A 124 11.40 10.16 0.52
C PHE A 124 10.45 9.10 1.08
N ALA A 125 10.03 9.23 2.33
CA ALA A 125 9.07 8.32 2.96
C ALA A 125 7.65 8.74 2.65
N LYS A 126 6.87 7.87 2.01
CA LYS A 126 5.47 8.13 1.68
C LYS A 126 4.55 7.54 2.75
N ILE A 127 3.81 8.42 3.43
CA ILE A 127 2.90 8.06 4.52
C ILE A 127 1.50 7.93 3.95
N GLU A 128 1.02 6.68 3.87
CA GLU A 128 -0.20 6.27 3.17
C GLU A 128 -1.15 5.43 4.03
N ASN A 129 -0.72 5.09 5.24
CA ASN A 129 -1.47 4.22 6.15
C ASN A 129 -1.28 4.64 7.60
N MET A 130 -2.20 4.22 8.48
CA MET A 130 -2.19 4.59 9.89
C MET A 130 -1.02 3.99 10.67
N THR A 131 -0.44 2.89 10.20
CA THR A 131 0.75 2.29 10.82
C THR A 131 1.95 3.21 10.63
N GLY A 132 2.16 3.71 9.41
CA GLY A 132 3.20 4.69 9.09
C GLY A 132 3.01 6.02 9.83
N VAL A 133 1.77 6.51 9.94
CA VAL A 133 1.44 7.71 10.75
C VAL A 133 1.92 7.55 12.19
N ARG A 134 1.60 6.43 12.82
CA ARG A 134 1.97 6.18 14.23
C ARG A 134 3.47 5.97 14.43
N ALA A 135 4.12 5.33 13.47
CA ALA A 135 5.54 5.01 13.53
C ALA A 135 6.46 6.16 13.08
N LEU A 136 5.92 7.24 12.51
CA LEU A 136 6.72 8.35 11.97
C LEU A 136 7.78 8.88 12.93
N PRO A 137 7.51 9.10 14.24
CA PRO A 137 8.54 9.57 15.19
C PRO A 137 9.76 8.64 15.29
N GLU A 138 9.59 7.34 14.99
CA GLU A 138 10.66 6.34 15.09
C GLU A 138 11.65 6.41 13.93
N PHE A 139 11.25 6.97 12.78
CA PHE A 139 12.06 6.95 11.56
C PHE A 139 12.20 8.30 10.83
N ILE A 140 11.53 9.36 11.27
CA ILE A 140 11.61 10.67 10.61
C ILE A 140 13.06 11.17 10.46
N HIS A 141 13.91 10.86 11.43
CA HIS A 141 15.34 11.23 11.42
C HIS A 141 16.21 10.37 10.49
N LEU A 142 15.65 9.32 9.88
CA LEU A 142 16.32 8.41 8.95
C LEU A 142 15.98 8.70 7.48
N VAL A 143 15.15 9.67 7.20
CA VAL A 143 14.72 10.03 5.85
C VAL A 143 15.02 11.49 5.57
N ASP A 144 15.12 11.85 4.30
CA ASP A 144 15.40 13.22 3.89
C ASP A 144 14.11 14.04 3.82
N GLU A 145 13.01 13.41 3.41
CA GLU A 145 11.71 14.06 3.29
C GLU A 145 10.57 13.08 3.60
N VAL A 146 9.43 13.64 4.01
CA VAL A 146 8.18 12.90 4.23
C VAL A 146 7.11 13.41 3.28
N VAL A 147 6.46 12.49 2.58
CA VAL A 147 5.34 12.77 1.67
C VAL A 147 4.05 12.25 2.28
N ILE A 148 3.13 13.16 2.61
CA ILE A 148 1.82 12.80 3.17
C ILE A 148 0.85 12.56 2.00
N ALA A 149 0.57 11.29 1.72
CA ALA A 149 -0.31 10.87 0.62
C ALA A 149 -1.78 10.92 1.04
N ARG A 150 -2.38 12.11 0.95
CA ARG A 150 -3.76 12.36 1.40
C ARG A 150 -4.80 11.47 0.75
N GLY A 151 -4.62 11.11 -0.52
CA GLY A 151 -5.52 10.21 -1.25
C GLY A 151 -5.60 8.83 -0.60
N ASP A 152 -4.43 8.23 -0.34
CA ASP A 152 -4.33 6.89 0.24
C ASP A 152 -4.71 6.90 1.73
N LEU A 153 -4.27 7.91 2.49
CA LEU A 153 -4.69 8.09 3.89
C LEU A 153 -6.20 8.27 4.03
N GLY A 154 -6.87 8.87 3.06
CA GLY A 154 -8.33 9.00 3.04
C GLY A 154 -9.08 7.66 2.95
N ASN A 155 -8.40 6.58 2.52
CA ASN A 155 -8.92 5.22 2.57
C ASN A 155 -8.67 4.54 3.94
N ALA A 156 -7.76 5.10 4.76
CA ALA A 156 -7.34 4.53 6.04
C ALA A 156 -7.96 5.23 7.26
N MET A 157 -8.62 6.40 7.07
CA MET A 157 -9.26 7.18 8.12
C MET A 157 -10.47 7.95 7.59
N PRO A 158 -11.39 8.44 8.46
CA PRO A 158 -12.44 9.36 8.06
C PRO A 158 -11.87 10.63 7.41
N LEU A 159 -12.42 11.05 6.26
CA LEU A 159 -11.89 12.18 5.49
C LEU A 159 -11.83 13.51 6.27
N TRP A 160 -12.75 13.73 7.23
CA TRP A 160 -12.75 14.94 8.07
C TRP A 160 -11.62 14.98 9.09
N GLU A 161 -10.97 13.84 9.39
CA GLU A 161 -9.82 13.76 10.28
C GLU A 161 -8.49 14.02 9.55
N LEU A 162 -8.47 13.86 8.24
CA LEU A 162 -7.26 13.98 7.43
C LEU A 162 -6.53 15.34 7.58
N PRO A 163 -7.22 16.50 7.58
CA PRO A 163 -6.55 17.79 7.77
C PRO A 163 -5.89 17.91 9.15
N ARG A 164 -6.50 17.32 10.18
CA ARG A 164 -5.94 17.30 11.54
C ARG A 164 -4.72 16.38 11.58
N CYS A 165 -4.82 15.18 11.03
CA CYS A 165 -3.71 14.24 10.94
C CYS A 165 -2.50 14.87 10.24
N GLN A 166 -2.73 15.49 9.07
CA GLN A 166 -1.66 16.16 8.32
C GLN A 166 -0.93 17.26 9.13
N LYS A 167 -1.63 17.96 10.00
CA LYS A 167 -1.02 19.02 10.84
C LYS A 167 -0.24 18.47 12.03
N GLN A 168 -0.48 17.22 12.40
CA GLN A 168 0.20 16.56 13.51
C GLN A 168 1.48 15.82 13.07
N LEU A 169 1.59 15.51 11.75
CA LEU A 169 2.78 14.94 11.12
C LEU A 169 3.81 15.98 10.75
#